data_a9df9f0bea9032ba3e1ed7d866d6e64a
#
_entry.id   a9df9f0bea9032ba3e1ed7d866d6e64a
#
_cell.length_a   1.000
_cell.length_b   1.000
_cell.length_c   1.000
_cell.angle_alpha   90.00
_cell.angle_beta   90.00
_cell.angle_gamma   90.00
#
_symmetry.space_group_name_H-M   'P 1'
#
loop_
_entity.id
_entity.type
_entity.pdbx_description
1 polymer ?
#
loop_
_entity_poly.entity_id
_entity_poly.type
_entity_poly.pdbx_seq_one_letter_code
_entity_poly.pdbx_strand_id
1 'polypeptide(L)'
;MVKTNVLFLLIDGFRADKCFGDKKTSVTPNIDSLIQNGTYFEQTITSGQGTIPCVASLFTSLYPFECLVQDGNLSKLNSNIETHIKHFRNNGYDTHATFQEVMHYVGMEEIFVNVDPYPISQMLWNGKGQKIIDNLTNNTMKEPWLYYIHLYDMHLIGYPYEERLKVGPQEIHEEKFGSNHYERIISAIDVWLGKILQKIDLEKTLVVLTADHGIEHGAYTPEMWDLHNQSRETRKQMNISNPKTSAYKLGHKIATNAPSFLKPIRKKLAGMYTDRADKKSRERVLSGVEEKIK
;
A
#
# COMPACT_ATOMS: atom_id res chain seq x y z
N MET A 1 26.39 10.92 20.37
CA MET A 1 25.91 11.33 19.05
C MET A 1 24.41 11.57 19.15
N VAL A 2 23.92 12.70 18.66
CA VAL A 2 22.48 12.95 18.51
C VAL A 2 21.97 12.02 17.41
N LYS A 3 20.91 11.26 17.68
CA LYS A 3 20.31 10.37 16.70
C LYS A 3 19.41 11.19 15.75
N THR A 4 19.49 10.90 14.48
CA THR A 4 18.73 11.58 13.41
C THR A 4 17.31 11.02 13.34
N ASN A 5 16.29 11.86 13.22
CA ASN A 5 14.94 11.43 12.91
C ASN A 5 14.85 10.84 11.50
N VAL A 6 13.87 10.00 11.22
CA VAL A 6 13.69 9.37 9.90
C VAL A 6 12.25 9.58 9.43
N LEU A 7 12.08 10.30 8.33
CA LEU A 7 10.82 10.34 7.59
C LEU A 7 10.93 9.40 6.39
N PHE A 8 10.18 8.30 6.42
CA PHE A 8 10.18 7.31 5.36
C PHE A 8 8.87 7.39 4.57
N LEU A 9 8.98 7.90 3.34
CA LEU A 9 7.87 8.10 2.41
C LEU A 9 7.90 6.99 1.34
N LEU A 10 6.91 6.13 1.34
CA LEU A 10 6.70 5.14 0.30
C LEU A 10 5.46 5.50 -0.52
N ILE A 11 5.61 5.60 -1.83
CA ILE A 11 4.52 5.90 -2.76
C ILE A 11 4.22 4.64 -3.58
N ASP A 12 3.03 4.07 -3.38
CA ASP A 12 2.56 2.88 -4.09
C ASP A 12 2.55 3.11 -5.60
N GLY A 13 3.16 2.19 -6.35
CA GLY A 13 3.14 2.21 -7.80
C GLY A 13 3.85 3.39 -8.47
N PHE A 14 4.82 4.05 -7.81
CA PHE A 14 5.48 5.26 -8.26
C PHE A 14 6.67 4.95 -9.18
N ARG A 15 6.58 5.36 -10.43
CA ARG A 15 7.60 5.11 -11.46
C ARG A 15 8.68 6.20 -11.46
N ALA A 16 9.94 5.79 -11.40
CA ALA A 16 11.09 6.68 -11.46
C ALA A 16 11.19 7.48 -12.77
N ASP A 17 10.87 6.85 -13.93
CA ASP A 17 10.92 7.50 -15.25
C ASP A 17 9.87 8.61 -15.43
N LYS A 18 8.97 8.80 -14.48
CA LYS A 18 7.95 9.85 -14.46
C LYS A 18 8.24 10.98 -13.49
N CYS A 19 9.26 10.84 -12.66
CA CYS A 19 9.72 11.89 -11.75
C CYS A 19 11.17 12.34 -12.02
N PHE A 20 11.93 11.60 -12.85
CA PHE A 20 13.30 11.96 -13.21
C PHE A 20 13.61 11.52 -14.65
N GLY A 21 14.49 12.29 -15.34
CA GLY A 21 14.97 12.03 -16.69
C GLY A 21 14.08 12.57 -17.81
N ASP A 22 14.46 12.29 -19.06
CA ASP A 22 13.91 12.90 -20.28
C ASP A 22 12.43 12.56 -20.55
N LYS A 23 11.92 11.49 -19.95
CA LYS A 23 10.52 11.07 -20.10
C LYS A 23 9.57 11.70 -19.08
N LYS A 24 10.10 12.52 -18.20
CA LYS A 24 9.33 13.22 -17.17
C LYS A 24 8.55 14.38 -17.80
N THR A 25 7.25 14.43 -17.54
CA THR A 25 6.40 15.59 -17.83
C THR A 25 5.67 16.10 -16.58
N SER A 26 5.74 15.34 -15.46
CA SER A 26 5.22 15.77 -14.16
C SER A 26 6.01 16.98 -13.62
N VAL A 27 5.33 17.86 -12.89
CA VAL A 27 5.92 19.02 -12.22
C VAL A 27 6.21 18.67 -10.77
N THR A 28 7.47 18.44 -10.45
CA THR A 28 7.88 17.87 -9.14
C THR A 28 9.03 18.65 -8.48
N PRO A 29 8.87 19.96 -8.22
CA PRO A 29 9.96 20.79 -7.69
C PRO A 29 10.48 20.33 -6.32
N ASN A 30 9.63 19.73 -5.49
CA ASN A 30 10.04 19.24 -4.17
C ASN A 30 10.84 17.94 -4.28
N ILE A 31 10.42 17.00 -5.13
CA ILE A 31 11.19 15.77 -5.44
C ILE A 31 12.51 16.16 -6.13
N ASP A 32 12.48 17.09 -7.08
CA ASP A 32 13.68 17.57 -7.76
C ASP A 32 14.68 18.17 -6.76
N SER A 33 14.20 18.91 -5.78
CA SER A 33 15.04 19.44 -4.69
C SER A 33 15.65 18.34 -3.83
N LEU A 34 14.88 17.28 -3.49
CA LEU A 34 15.43 16.12 -2.78
C LEU A 34 16.51 15.40 -3.58
N ILE A 35 16.33 15.25 -4.90
CA ILE A 35 17.33 14.64 -5.78
C ILE A 35 18.60 15.49 -5.84
N GLN A 36 18.47 16.81 -5.97
CA GLN A 36 19.61 17.73 -6.06
C GLN A 36 20.43 17.83 -4.77
N ASN A 37 19.76 17.74 -3.62
CA ASN A 37 20.39 17.94 -2.31
C ASN A 37 20.64 16.63 -1.54
N GLY A 38 20.29 15.48 -2.13
CA GLY A 38 20.39 14.16 -1.52
C GLY A 38 21.17 13.15 -2.38
N THR A 39 20.91 11.90 -2.14
CA THR A 39 21.44 10.78 -2.94
C THR A 39 20.30 10.15 -3.74
N TYR A 40 20.41 10.16 -5.05
CA TYR A 40 19.48 9.53 -5.97
C TYR A 40 20.03 8.19 -6.47
N PHE A 41 19.24 7.12 -6.32
CA PHE A 41 19.60 5.78 -6.79
C PHE A 41 18.93 5.52 -8.14
N GLU A 42 19.70 5.58 -9.22
CA GLU A 42 19.19 5.45 -10.60
C GLU A 42 18.72 4.02 -10.93
N GLN A 43 19.32 3.01 -10.30
CA GLN A 43 19.05 1.60 -10.58
C GLN A 43 18.49 0.89 -9.34
N THR A 44 17.25 1.15 -9.04
CA THR A 44 16.55 0.48 -7.95
C THR A 44 15.59 -0.58 -8.51
N ILE A 45 15.74 -1.82 -8.05
CA ILE A 45 14.96 -2.96 -8.51
C ILE A 45 14.07 -3.44 -7.37
N THR A 46 12.78 -3.57 -7.65
CA THR A 46 11.82 -4.14 -6.69
C THR A 46 11.99 -5.65 -6.56
N SER A 47 11.75 -6.17 -5.36
CA SER A 47 11.88 -7.59 -5.04
C SER A 47 10.70 -8.46 -5.49
N GLY A 48 9.62 -7.84 -5.98
CA GLY A 48 8.40 -8.56 -6.38
C GLY A 48 7.41 -7.70 -7.13
N GLN A 49 6.23 -8.26 -7.41
CA GLN A 49 5.10 -7.56 -7.99
C GLN A 49 4.05 -7.30 -6.92
N GLY A 50 3.60 -6.05 -6.82
CA GLY A 50 2.55 -5.65 -5.89
C GLY A 50 3.05 -5.32 -4.49
N THR A 51 2.21 -4.63 -3.77
CA THR A 51 2.54 -3.96 -2.51
C THR A 51 2.99 -4.91 -1.40
N ILE A 52 2.23 -5.98 -1.14
CA ILE A 52 2.49 -6.86 0.01
C ILE A 52 3.87 -7.52 -0.06
N PRO A 53 4.29 -8.20 -1.16
CA PRO A 53 5.60 -8.80 -1.25
C PRO A 53 6.73 -7.76 -1.19
N CYS A 54 6.56 -6.60 -1.83
CA CYS A 54 7.59 -5.58 -1.86
C CYS A 54 7.80 -4.92 -0.50
N VAL A 55 6.72 -4.57 0.21
CA VAL A 55 6.79 -3.97 1.54
C VAL A 55 7.33 -4.96 2.58
N ALA A 56 6.95 -6.24 2.49
CA ALA A 56 7.52 -7.27 3.35
C ALA A 56 9.04 -7.40 3.17
N SER A 57 9.51 -7.43 1.92
CA SER A 57 10.95 -7.43 1.62
C SER A 57 11.64 -6.15 2.10
N LEU A 58 11.00 -5.00 1.91
CA LEU A 58 11.51 -3.72 2.36
C LEU A 58 11.77 -3.72 3.87
N PHE A 59 10.85 -4.27 4.67
CA PHE A 59 11.00 -4.28 6.13
C PHE A 59 11.92 -5.35 6.67
N THR A 60 12.13 -6.45 5.94
CA THR A 60 12.90 -7.61 6.42
C THR A 60 14.27 -7.75 5.77
N SER A 61 14.49 -7.09 4.61
CA SER A 61 15.66 -7.32 3.75
C SER A 61 15.75 -8.75 3.20
N LEU A 62 14.64 -9.48 3.18
CA LEU A 62 14.52 -10.85 2.66
C LEU A 62 13.65 -10.87 1.40
N TYR A 63 13.77 -11.91 0.60
CA TYR A 63 12.84 -12.11 -0.51
C TYR A 63 11.44 -12.47 -0.02
N PRO A 64 10.37 -12.19 -0.80
CA PRO A 64 8.99 -12.43 -0.36
C PRO A 64 8.71 -13.87 0.08
N PHE A 65 9.30 -14.85 -0.60
CA PHE A 65 9.12 -16.28 -0.26
C PHE A 65 9.83 -16.69 1.05
N GLU A 66 10.73 -15.86 1.57
CA GLU A 66 11.42 -16.10 2.84
C GLU A 66 10.69 -15.44 4.01
N CYS A 67 10.05 -14.29 3.77
CA CYS A 67 9.48 -13.47 4.84
C CYS A 67 7.95 -13.50 4.91
N LEU A 68 7.27 -14.04 3.91
CA LEU A 68 5.81 -14.16 3.92
C LEU A 68 5.37 -15.58 4.24
N VAL A 69 4.29 -15.68 4.98
CA VAL A 69 3.56 -16.92 5.25
C VAL A 69 2.12 -16.79 4.74
N GLN A 70 1.53 -17.89 4.28
CA GLN A 70 0.14 -17.92 3.88
C GLN A 70 -0.77 -18.03 5.10
N ASP A 71 -1.78 -17.16 5.17
CA ASP A 71 -2.86 -17.23 6.14
C ASP A 71 -4.20 -17.18 5.38
N GLY A 72 -4.72 -18.33 5.03
CA GLY A 72 -5.86 -18.45 4.12
C GLY A 72 -5.50 -17.96 2.70
N ASN A 73 -6.26 -16.99 2.20
CA ASN A 73 -6.04 -16.38 0.89
C ASN A 73 -5.13 -15.15 0.91
N LEU A 74 -4.59 -14.79 2.06
CA LEU A 74 -3.74 -13.62 2.25
C LEU A 74 -2.32 -14.06 2.61
N SER A 75 -1.36 -13.31 2.12
CA SER A 75 0.02 -13.40 2.59
C SER A 75 0.20 -12.46 3.77
N LYS A 76 0.83 -12.95 4.83
CA LYS A 76 1.19 -12.17 6.01
C LYS A 76 2.69 -12.15 6.20
N LEU A 77 3.18 -11.08 6.81
CA LEU A 77 4.55 -11.05 7.28
C LEU A 77 4.72 -12.12 8.39
N ASN A 78 5.77 -12.92 8.28
CA ASN A 78 6.13 -13.88 9.32
C ASN A 78 6.59 -13.12 10.57
N SER A 79 5.80 -13.19 11.64
CA SER A 79 6.06 -12.46 12.91
C SER A 79 7.36 -12.86 13.61
N ASN A 80 7.92 -14.04 13.27
CA ASN A 80 9.20 -14.52 13.81
C ASN A 80 10.42 -13.86 13.14
N ILE A 81 10.24 -13.12 12.05
CA ILE A 81 11.32 -12.47 11.32
C ILE A 81 11.57 -11.08 11.92
N GLU A 82 12.83 -10.79 12.16
CA GLU A 82 13.24 -9.44 12.55
C GLU A 82 13.07 -8.45 11.39
N THR A 83 12.64 -7.23 11.72
CA THR A 83 12.52 -6.13 10.78
C THR A 83 13.43 -4.98 11.19
N HIS A 84 13.87 -4.19 10.22
CA HIS A 84 14.65 -3.00 10.56
C HIS A 84 13.86 -2.01 11.42
N ILE A 85 12.52 -2.00 11.34
CA ILE A 85 11.68 -1.19 12.23
C ILE A 85 11.79 -1.64 13.69
N LYS A 86 11.75 -2.96 13.95
CA LYS A 86 12.01 -3.50 15.30
C LYS A 86 13.42 -3.13 15.79
N HIS A 87 14.39 -3.13 14.85
CA HIS A 87 15.75 -2.69 15.18
C HIS A 87 15.81 -1.21 15.56
N PHE A 88 15.11 -0.31 14.86
CA PHE A 88 14.96 1.09 15.27
C PHE A 88 14.35 1.22 16.66
N ARG A 89 13.25 0.49 16.94
CA ARG A 89 12.60 0.47 18.27
C ARG A 89 13.58 0.05 19.37
N ASN A 90 14.31 -1.04 19.17
CA ASN A 90 15.29 -1.56 20.11
C ASN A 90 16.46 -0.57 20.36
N ASN A 91 16.68 0.35 19.43
CA ASN A 91 17.63 1.44 19.56
C ASN A 91 17.01 2.75 20.06
N GLY A 92 15.78 2.71 20.61
CA GLY A 92 15.14 3.82 21.30
C GLY A 92 14.44 4.82 20.38
N TYR A 93 14.13 4.46 19.14
CA TYR A 93 13.29 5.28 18.27
C TYR A 93 11.81 5.11 18.61
N ASP A 94 11.09 6.24 18.65
CA ASP A 94 9.64 6.25 18.64
C ASP A 94 9.14 6.01 17.22
N THR A 95 8.48 4.86 16.98
CA THR A 95 8.12 4.44 15.62
C THR A 95 6.65 4.64 15.35
N HIS A 96 6.38 5.38 14.28
CA HIS A 96 5.04 5.75 13.82
C HIS A 96 4.81 5.26 12.40
N ALA A 97 3.57 4.91 12.08
CA ALA A 97 3.17 4.52 10.73
C ALA A 97 1.80 5.06 10.35
N THR A 98 1.70 5.63 9.15
CA THR A 98 0.44 5.95 8.50
C THR A 98 0.38 5.16 7.19
N PHE A 99 -0.55 4.23 7.09
CA PHE A 99 -0.68 3.36 5.94
C PHE A 99 -2.14 2.96 5.68
N GLN A 100 -2.40 2.40 4.53
CA GLN A 100 -3.72 1.97 4.14
C GLN A 100 -4.19 0.76 4.96
N GLU A 101 -5.50 0.71 5.31
CA GLU A 101 -6.09 -0.34 6.16
C GLU A 101 -5.81 -1.77 5.70
N VAL A 102 -5.57 -2.02 4.40
CA VAL A 102 -5.24 -3.37 3.92
C VAL A 102 -3.94 -3.91 4.53
N MET A 103 -3.03 -3.04 4.91
CA MET A 103 -1.75 -3.42 5.53
C MET A 103 -1.94 -4.02 6.93
N HIS A 104 -3.05 -3.68 7.60
CA HIS A 104 -3.47 -4.29 8.86
C HIS A 104 -3.67 -5.81 8.71
N TYR A 105 -4.32 -6.23 7.62
CA TYR A 105 -4.60 -7.65 7.40
C TYR A 105 -3.37 -8.51 7.13
N VAL A 106 -2.26 -7.90 6.76
CA VAL A 106 -0.99 -8.59 6.51
C VAL A 106 -0.02 -8.52 7.69
N GLY A 107 -0.43 -7.90 8.80
CA GLY A 107 0.33 -7.86 10.05
C GLY A 107 1.41 -6.80 10.10
N MET A 108 1.40 -5.81 9.19
CA MET A 108 2.41 -4.75 9.17
C MET A 108 2.35 -3.83 10.38
N GLU A 109 1.17 -3.69 11.00
CA GLU A 109 0.99 -2.85 12.19
C GLU A 109 1.71 -3.37 13.44
N GLU A 110 1.97 -4.68 13.53
CA GLU A 110 2.61 -5.28 14.71
C GLU A 110 4.08 -4.84 14.87
N ILE A 111 4.67 -4.29 13.81
CA ILE A 111 6.06 -3.87 13.82
C ILE A 111 6.27 -2.43 14.30
N PHE A 112 5.23 -1.58 14.28
CA PHE A 112 5.28 -0.19 14.76
C PHE A 112 4.65 -0.05 16.15
N VAL A 113 5.05 0.99 16.89
CA VAL A 113 4.44 1.33 18.20
C VAL A 113 3.14 2.11 18.00
N ASN A 114 3.18 3.11 17.14
CA ASN A 114 2.07 4.01 16.88
C ASN A 114 1.60 3.83 15.43
N VAL A 115 0.34 3.43 15.26
CA VAL A 115 -0.21 3.11 13.95
C VAL A 115 -1.46 3.93 13.69
N ASP A 116 -1.51 4.57 12.54
CA ASP A 116 -2.62 5.40 12.08
C ASP A 116 -3.08 4.91 10.68
N PRO A 117 -3.93 3.87 10.61
CA PRO A 117 -4.44 3.35 9.35
C PRO A 117 -5.48 4.30 8.74
N TYR A 118 -5.54 4.32 7.41
CA TYR A 118 -6.52 5.12 6.68
C TYR A 118 -7.25 4.29 5.62
N PRO A 119 -8.52 4.61 5.33
CA PRO A 119 -9.31 3.91 4.32
C PRO A 119 -8.82 4.24 2.90
N ILE A 120 -9.02 3.32 1.95
CA ILE A 120 -8.61 3.46 0.55
C ILE A 120 -9.13 4.73 -0.12
N SER A 121 -10.27 5.25 0.33
CA SER A 121 -10.89 6.48 -0.21
C SER A 121 -10.21 7.76 0.25
N GLN A 122 -9.30 7.70 1.22
CA GLN A 122 -8.65 8.88 1.77
C GLN A 122 -7.31 9.14 1.06
N MET A 123 -7.24 10.30 0.42
CA MET A 123 -6.09 10.78 -0.37
C MET A 123 -5.40 11.94 0.32
N LEU A 124 -4.21 12.30 -0.15
CA LEU A 124 -3.47 13.47 0.33
C LEU A 124 -4.33 14.74 0.29
N TRP A 125 -5.07 14.96 -0.79
CA TRP A 125 -5.88 16.18 -1.01
C TRP A 125 -7.27 16.15 -0.35
N ASN A 126 -7.72 15.04 0.21
CA ASN A 126 -9.03 14.94 0.86
C ASN A 126 -8.94 14.57 2.37
N GLY A 127 -7.90 15.04 3.04
CA GLY A 127 -7.75 14.96 4.48
C GLY A 127 -6.54 14.20 4.99
N LYS A 128 -6.02 13.19 4.27
CA LYS A 128 -4.83 12.45 4.69
C LYS A 128 -3.59 13.35 4.81
N GLY A 129 -3.36 14.21 3.83
CA GLY A 129 -2.21 15.12 3.85
C GLY A 129 -2.23 16.05 5.05
N GLN A 130 -3.38 16.61 5.41
CA GLN A 130 -3.50 17.45 6.60
C GLN A 130 -3.26 16.65 7.88
N LYS A 131 -3.79 15.43 7.97
CA LYS A 131 -3.58 14.54 9.12
C LYS A 131 -2.09 14.19 9.31
N ILE A 132 -1.35 13.94 8.22
CA ILE A 132 0.10 13.73 8.28
C ILE A 132 0.82 14.99 8.81
N ILE A 133 0.43 16.17 8.33
CA ILE A 133 0.96 17.45 8.80
C ILE A 133 0.68 17.63 10.29
N ASP A 134 -0.55 17.35 10.73
CA ASP A 134 -0.93 17.46 12.13
C ASP A 134 -0.10 16.50 13.00
N ASN A 135 0.11 15.27 12.57
CA ASN A 135 0.97 14.31 13.28
C ASN A 135 2.41 14.82 13.44
N LEU A 136 2.96 15.48 12.43
CA LEU A 136 4.31 16.05 12.46
C LEU A 136 4.41 17.32 13.35
N THR A 137 3.32 18.07 13.51
CA THR A 137 3.32 19.36 14.20
C THR A 137 2.84 19.31 15.65
N ASN A 138 2.08 18.29 16.03
CA ASN A 138 1.47 18.19 17.36
C ASN A 138 2.44 17.75 18.47
N ASN A 139 3.73 17.63 18.18
CA ASN A 139 4.78 17.21 19.13
C ASN A 139 4.48 15.87 19.85
N THR A 140 3.72 14.99 19.22
CA THR A 140 3.37 13.68 19.79
C THR A 140 4.48 12.66 19.62
N MET A 141 5.37 12.85 18.62
CA MET A 141 6.51 11.98 18.35
C MET A 141 7.71 12.42 19.21
N LYS A 142 8.28 11.47 19.93
CA LYS A 142 9.48 11.69 20.76
C LYS A 142 10.73 11.45 19.93
N GLU A 143 11.66 12.40 19.95
CA GLU A 143 12.96 12.24 19.28
C GLU A 143 13.87 11.23 20.00
N PRO A 144 14.59 10.38 19.27
CA PRO A 144 14.53 10.21 17.82
C PRO A 144 13.28 9.44 17.41
N TRP A 145 12.66 9.86 16.33
CA TRP A 145 11.50 9.17 15.76
C TRP A 145 11.78 8.62 14.37
N LEU A 146 11.03 7.55 14.01
CA LEU A 146 10.89 7.05 12.65
C LEU A 146 9.40 7.13 12.28
N TYR A 147 9.08 7.88 11.25
CA TYR A 147 7.72 7.96 10.73
C TYR A 147 7.64 7.39 9.31
N TYR A 148 7.00 6.24 9.19
CA TYR A 148 6.71 5.58 7.92
C TYR A 148 5.36 6.04 7.40
N ILE A 149 5.34 6.52 6.17
CA ILE A 149 4.12 6.96 5.49
C ILE A 149 4.00 6.22 4.18
N HIS A 150 2.95 5.42 4.03
CA HIS A 150 2.64 4.71 2.80
C HIS A 150 1.52 5.45 2.06
N LEU A 151 1.85 6.09 0.95
CA LEU A 151 0.93 6.86 0.12
C LEU A 151 0.35 5.96 -0.98
N TYR A 152 -0.95 5.75 -0.93
CA TYR A 152 -1.70 4.88 -1.85
C TYR A 152 -2.41 5.66 -2.98
N ASP A 153 -2.05 6.93 -3.14
CA ASP A 153 -2.73 7.87 -4.05
C ASP A 153 -2.61 7.46 -5.52
N MET A 154 -1.52 6.78 -5.90
CA MET A 154 -1.30 6.30 -7.26
C MET A 154 -2.10 5.04 -7.60
N HIS A 155 -2.48 4.23 -6.62
CA HIS A 155 -3.16 2.94 -6.83
C HIS A 155 -4.50 3.09 -7.54
N LEU A 156 -5.23 4.16 -7.27
CA LEU A 156 -6.53 4.45 -7.90
C LEU A 156 -6.46 4.70 -9.41
N ILE A 157 -5.27 4.92 -9.96
CA ILE A 157 -5.07 5.09 -11.40
C ILE A 157 -5.36 3.79 -12.17
N GLY A 158 -5.33 2.63 -11.50
CA GLY A 158 -5.74 1.34 -12.04
C GLY A 158 -7.25 1.16 -12.28
N TYR A 159 -8.11 2.09 -11.79
CA TYR A 159 -9.55 2.03 -11.98
C TYR A 159 -10.01 2.44 -13.40
N PRO A 160 -11.26 2.14 -13.81
CA PRO A 160 -11.81 2.54 -15.09
C PRO A 160 -11.60 4.02 -15.43
N TYR A 161 -11.41 4.33 -16.70
CA TYR A 161 -11.04 5.67 -17.18
C TYR A 161 -11.95 6.79 -16.62
N GLU A 162 -13.27 6.57 -16.59
CA GLU A 162 -14.22 7.57 -16.08
C GLU A 162 -14.08 7.84 -14.57
N GLU A 163 -13.69 6.83 -13.80
CA GLU A 163 -13.42 6.99 -12.36
C GLU A 163 -12.04 7.61 -12.11
N ARG A 164 -11.05 7.34 -12.99
CA ARG A 164 -9.72 7.95 -12.92
C ARG A 164 -9.78 9.47 -13.06
N LEU A 165 -10.62 9.99 -13.92
CA LEU A 165 -10.77 11.42 -14.14
C LEU A 165 -11.30 12.16 -12.89
N LYS A 166 -11.87 11.43 -11.93
CA LYS A 166 -12.35 11.98 -10.64
C LYS A 166 -11.26 11.98 -9.57
N VAL A 167 -10.13 11.34 -9.82
CA VAL A 167 -9.03 11.26 -8.86
C VAL A 167 -8.12 12.47 -9.03
N GLY A 168 -7.78 13.09 -7.93
CA GLY A 168 -6.93 14.26 -7.86
C GLY A 168 -7.70 15.57 -7.64
N PRO A 169 -7.02 16.61 -7.18
CA PRO A 169 -7.59 17.93 -7.10
C PRO A 169 -7.87 18.48 -8.50
N GLN A 170 -8.94 19.27 -8.63
CA GLN A 170 -9.41 19.76 -9.94
C GLN A 170 -8.32 20.55 -10.69
N GLU A 171 -7.42 21.21 -9.98
CA GLU A 171 -6.35 22.04 -10.53
C GLU A 171 -5.34 21.25 -11.35
N ILE A 172 -5.14 19.97 -11.07
CA ILE A 172 -4.16 19.13 -11.77
C ILE A 172 -4.67 18.54 -13.09
N HIS A 173 -5.92 18.79 -13.47
CA HIS A 173 -6.42 18.30 -14.76
C HIS A 173 -5.85 19.07 -15.97
N GLU A 174 -5.16 20.18 -15.73
CA GLU A 174 -4.48 20.94 -16.78
C GLU A 174 -3.20 20.24 -17.25
N GLU A 175 -2.95 20.30 -18.56
CA GLU A 175 -1.78 19.67 -19.22
C GLU A 175 -0.43 20.18 -18.70
N LYS A 176 -0.41 21.41 -18.16
CA LYS A 176 0.81 21.98 -17.57
C LYS A 176 1.37 21.15 -16.40
N PHE A 177 0.56 20.27 -15.79
CA PHE A 177 0.98 19.42 -14.67
C PHE A 177 1.42 18.00 -15.09
N GLY A 178 1.36 17.68 -16.37
CA GLY A 178 1.79 16.39 -16.91
C GLY A 178 1.03 16.00 -18.16
N SER A 179 1.65 15.22 -19.02
CA SER A 179 1.10 14.81 -20.33
C SER A 179 -0.09 13.82 -20.20
N ASN A 180 -0.21 13.17 -19.07
CA ASN A 180 -1.29 12.24 -18.79
C ASN A 180 -1.73 12.31 -17.33
N HIS A 181 -2.81 11.63 -17.00
CA HIS A 181 -3.40 11.68 -15.66
C HIS A 181 -2.46 11.16 -14.55
N TYR A 182 -1.68 10.13 -14.83
CA TYR A 182 -0.69 9.60 -13.89
C TYR A 182 0.36 10.65 -13.51
N GLU A 183 0.95 11.29 -14.48
CA GLU A 183 1.96 12.31 -14.26
C GLU A 183 1.40 13.54 -13.53
N ARG A 184 0.12 13.86 -13.77
CA ARG A 184 -0.60 14.91 -13.04
C ARG A 184 -0.83 14.55 -11.57
N ILE A 185 -1.14 13.27 -11.26
CA ILE A 185 -1.22 12.81 -9.86
C ILE A 185 0.14 12.90 -9.18
N ILE A 186 1.24 12.57 -9.86
CA ILE A 186 2.59 12.77 -9.33
C ILE A 186 2.81 14.23 -8.95
N SER A 187 2.42 15.16 -9.81
CA SER A 187 2.52 16.59 -9.53
C SER A 187 1.68 17.01 -8.32
N ALA A 188 0.50 16.44 -8.14
CA ALA A 188 -0.33 16.67 -6.95
C ALA A 188 0.31 16.13 -5.67
N ILE A 189 0.91 14.94 -5.74
CA ILE A 189 1.65 14.35 -4.63
C ILE A 189 2.83 15.25 -4.26
N ASP A 190 3.57 15.75 -5.24
CA ASP A 190 4.72 16.64 -5.01
C ASP A 190 4.35 17.91 -4.24
N VAL A 191 3.21 18.53 -4.57
CA VAL A 191 2.67 19.68 -3.81
C VAL A 191 2.48 19.35 -2.34
N TRP A 192 1.94 18.16 -2.04
CA TRP A 192 1.73 17.72 -0.65
C TRP A 192 3.05 17.33 0.02
N LEU A 193 3.99 16.73 -0.70
CA LEU A 193 5.34 16.48 -0.20
C LEU A 193 6.01 17.79 0.23
N GLY A 194 5.91 18.85 -0.57
CA GLY A 194 6.42 20.17 -0.18
C GLY A 194 5.82 20.69 1.12
N LYS A 195 4.50 20.55 1.32
CA LYS A 195 3.83 20.94 2.57
C LYS A 195 4.31 20.10 3.77
N ILE A 196 4.53 18.81 3.57
CA ILE A 196 5.02 17.88 4.60
C ILE A 196 6.47 18.22 4.97
N LEU A 197 7.34 18.38 3.97
CA LEU A 197 8.75 18.69 4.18
C LEU A 197 8.97 20.02 4.91
N GLN A 198 8.09 21.00 4.72
CA GLN A 198 8.13 22.28 5.47
C GLN A 198 7.85 22.12 6.98
N LYS A 199 7.38 20.97 7.44
CA LYS A 199 7.05 20.71 8.86
C LYS A 199 8.13 19.96 9.62
N ILE A 200 9.23 19.64 8.97
CA ILE A 200 10.36 18.93 9.57
C ILE A 200 11.64 19.75 9.47
N ASP A 201 12.54 19.51 10.39
CA ASP A 201 13.90 20.06 10.37
C ASP A 201 14.78 19.09 9.54
N LEU A 202 15.14 19.49 8.32
CA LEU A 202 15.96 18.68 7.41
C LEU A 202 17.40 18.50 7.90
N GLU A 203 17.90 19.34 8.78
CA GLU A 203 19.23 19.18 9.42
C GLU A 203 19.22 18.04 10.45
N LYS A 204 18.05 17.70 10.98
CA LYS A 204 17.85 16.65 12.00
C LYS A 204 17.10 15.41 11.48
N THR A 205 16.64 15.45 10.24
CA THR A 205 15.75 14.40 9.71
C THR A 205 16.29 13.84 8.39
N LEU A 206 16.56 12.55 8.37
CA LEU A 206 16.79 11.82 7.14
C LEU A 206 15.44 11.60 6.44
N VAL A 207 15.32 12.09 5.22
CA VAL A 207 14.15 11.82 4.37
C VAL A 207 14.49 10.69 3.39
N VAL A 208 13.69 9.64 3.41
CA VAL A 208 13.73 8.54 2.45
C VAL A 208 12.47 8.60 1.61
N LEU A 209 12.60 8.76 0.31
CA LEU A 209 11.49 8.71 -0.65
C LEU A 209 11.71 7.53 -1.61
N THR A 210 10.76 6.60 -1.66
CA THR A 210 10.86 5.42 -2.51
C THR A 210 9.48 4.94 -2.99
N ALA A 211 9.47 3.93 -3.85
CA ALA A 211 8.29 3.18 -4.23
C ALA A 211 8.43 1.73 -3.77
N ASP A 212 7.31 1.02 -3.67
CA ASP A 212 7.28 -0.43 -3.49
C ASP A 212 7.47 -1.16 -4.84
N HIS A 213 6.78 -0.71 -5.88
CA HIS A 213 6.88 -1.21 -7.25
C HIS A 213 6.49 -0.10 -8.24
N GLY A 214 6.66 -0.35 -9.54
CA GLY A 214 6.06 0.47 -10.58
C GLY A 214 4.65 -0.01 -10.91
N ILE A 215 3.88 0.81 -11.63
CA ILE A 215 2.61 0.41 -12.21
C ILE A 215 2.71 0.45 -13.72
N GLU A 216 2.12 -0.53 -14.40
CA GLU A 216 2.09 -0.51 -15.84
C GLU A 216 1.14 0.59 -16.32
N HIS A 217 1.71 1.53 -17.06
CA HIS A 217 1.02 2.68 -17.63
C HIS A 217 0.78 2.50 -19.13
N GLY A 218 0.56 1.30 -19.53
CA GLY A 218 -0.14 1.09 -20.77
C GLY A 218 -1.57 1.62 -20.57
N ALA A 219 -2.06 2.47 -21.45
CA ALA A 219 -3.50 2.48 -21.63
C ALA A 219 -3.89 1.02 -21.64
N TYR A 220 -4.69 0.56 -20.66
CA TYR A 220 -5.37 -0.70 -20.84
C TYR A 220 -6.03 -0.56 -22.19
N THR A 221 -5.50 -1.25 -23.21
CA THR A 221 -6.18 -1.28 -24.48
C THR A 221 -7.58 -1.82 -24.19
N PRO A 222 -8.59 -1.51 -25.00
CA PRO A 222 -9.92 -2.09 -24.84
C PRO A 222 -9.84 -3.61 -24.64
N GLU A 223 -8.90 -4.29 -25.33
CA GLU A 223 -8.67 -5.72 -25.20
C GLU A 223 -8.12 -6.14 -23.83
N MET A 224 -7.16 -5.39 -23.27
CA MET A 224 -6.64 -5.64 -21.91
C MET A 224 -7.71 -5.37 -20.86
N TRP A 225 -8.55 -4.38 -21.09
CA TRP A 225 -9.68 -4.08 -20.24
C TRP A 225 -10.73 -5.18 -20.29
N ASP A 226 -11.01 -5.70 -21.47
CA ASP A 226 -11.92 -6.85 -21.66
C ASP A 226 -11.38 -8.10 -20.99
N LEU A 227 -10.08 -8.39 -21.10
CA LEU A 227 -9.42 -9.48 -20.40
C LEU A 227 -9.50 -9.32 -18.87
N HIS A 228 -9.30 -8.09 -18.36
CA HIS A 228 -9.44 -7.81 -16.94
C HIS A 228 -10.89 -7.99 -16.47
N ASN A 229 -11.86 -7.52 -17.24
CA ASN A 229 -13.28 -7.70 -16.95
C ASN A 229 -13.71 -9.17 -17.06
N GLN A 230 -13.24 -9.91 -18.06
CA GLN A 230 -13.47 -11.33 -18.18
C GLN A 230 -12.88 -12.10 -17.00
N SER A 231 -11.67 -11.76 -16.58
CA SER A 231 -11.05 -12.32 -15.36
C SER A 231 -11.87 -12.01 -14.12
N ARG A 232 -12.40 -10.79 -13.99
CA ARG A 232 -13.26 -10.36 -12.88
C ARG A 232 -14.62 -11.08 -12.91
N GLU A 233 -15.24 -11.21 -14.05
CA GLU A 233 -16.48 -11.98 -14.23
C GLU A 233 -16.26 -13.49 -13.99
N THR A 234 -15.17 -14.06 -14.49
CA THR A 234 -14.77 -15.44 -14.21
C THR A 234 -14.57 -15.66 -12.71
N ARG A 235 -13.92 -14.73 -11.99
CA ARG A 235 -13.79 -14.79 -10.53
C ARG A 235 -15.13 -14.68 -9.81
N LYS A 236 -16.06 -13.88 -10.30
CA LYS A 236 -17.45 -13.82 -9.78
C LYS A 236 -18.20 -15.12 -10.03
N GLN A 237 -18.11 -15.68 -11.24
CA GLN A 237 -18.75 -16.94 -11.62
C GLN A 237 -18.17 -18.14 -10.85
N MET A 238 -16.85 -18.13 -10.61
CA MET A 238 -16.17 -19.15 -9.80
C MET A 238 -16.45 -19.01 -8.31
N ASN A 239 -17.18 -17.96 -7.87
CA ASN A 239 -17.47 -17.70 -6.47
C ASN A 239 -16.20 -17.59 -5.59
N ILE A 240 -15.06 -17.27 -6.21
CA ILE A 240 -13.74 -17.18 -5.56
C ILE A 240 -13.64 -15.90 -4.71
N SER A 241 -14.50 -14.92 -4.99
CA SER A 241 -14.55 -13.68 -4.24
C SER A 241 -15.97 -13.38 -3.80
N ASN A 242 -16.24 -13.60 -2.61
CA ASN A 242 -17.29 -13.10 -1.75
C ASN A 242 -18.25 -14.16 -1.24
N PRO A 243 -18.02 -14.65 -0.06
CA PRO A 243 -19.06 -15.25 0.73
C PRO A 243 -19.98 -14.14 1.29
N LYS A 244 -20.46 -13.24 0.42
CA LYS A 244 -21.50 -12.26 0.79
C LYS A 244 -22.89 -12.88 0.68
N THR A 245 -23.05 -14.09 1.17
CA THR A 245 -24.37 -14.60 1.49
C THR A 245 -24.87 -13.86 2.72
N SER A 246 -26.19 -13.64 2.80
CA SER A 246 -26.83 -13.03 3.97
C SER A 246 -26.40 -13.73 5.26
N ALA A 247 -26.15 -15.04 5.22
CA ALA A 247 -25.61 -15.84 6.31
C ALA A 247 -24.19 -15.43 6.73
N TYR A 248 -23.30 -15.09 5.80
CA TYR A 248 -21.95 -14.58 6.12
C TYR A 248 -22.01 -13.20 6.76
N LYS A 249 -22.82 -12.29 6.21
CA LYS A 249 -23.03 -10.94 6.81
C LYS A 249 -23.58 -11.03 8.22
N LEU A 250 -24.54 -11.93 8.44
CA LEU A 250 -25.13 -12.18 9.76
C LEU A 250 -24.11 -12.81 10.69
N GLY A 251 -23.38 -13.83 10.24
CA GLY A 251 -22.32 -14.49 11.00
C GLY A 251 -21.18 -13.55 11.37
N HIS A 252 -20.75 -12.68 10.44
CA HIS A 252 -19.72 -11.67 10.68
C HIS A 252 -20.20 -10.63 11.71
N LYS A 253 -21.45 -10.16 11.60
CA LYS A 253 -22.05 -9.19 12.54
C LYS A 253 -22.19 -9.79 13.95
N ILE A 254 -22.58 -11.06 14.06
CA ILE A 254 -22.63 -11.79 15.34
C ILE A 254 -21.22 -12.00 15.89
N ALA A 255 -20.26 -12.37 15.04
CA ALA A 255 -18.89 -12.62 15.45
C ALA A 255 -18.13 -11.36 15.90
N THR A 256 -18.37 -10.19 15.27
CA THR A 256 -17.74 -8.93 15.68
C THR A 256 -18.27 -8.40 17.01
N ASN A 257 -19.53 -8.70 17.34
CA ASN A 257 -20.17 -8.27 18.59
C ASN A 257 -20.12 -9.36 19.71
N ALA A 258 -19.45 -10.49 19.48
CA ALA A 258 -19.38 -11.57 20.45
C ALA A 258 -18.41 -11.25 21.58
N PRO A 259 -18.75 -11.60 22.84
CA PRO A 259 -17.88 -11.46 24.00
C PRO A 259 -16.53 -12.14 23.81
N SER A 260 -15.50 -11.61 24.45
CA SER A 260 -14.10 -12.04 24.27
C SER A 260 -13.83 -13.52 24.58
N PHE A 261 -14.60 -14.14 25.47
CA PHE A 261 -14.47 -15.56 25.81
C PHE A 261 -14.85 -16.52 24.67
N LEU A 262 -15.58 -16.05 23.64
CA LEU A 262 -15.93 -16.82 22.45
C LEU A 262 -14.88 -16.77 21.32
N LYS A 263 -13.80 -16.00 21.48
CA LYS A 263 -12.71 -15.89 20.49
C LYS A 263 -12.12 -17.25 20.04
N PRO A 264 -11.86 -18.24 20.91
CA PRO A 264 -11.31 -19.52 20.50
C PRO A 264 -12.27 -20.34 19.63
N ILE A 265 -13.57 -20.32 19.96
CA ILE A 265 -14.61 -21.00 19.18
C ILE A 265 -14.76 -20.35 17.81
N ARG A 266 -14.71 -19.03 17.74
CA ARG A 266 -14.73 -18.25 16.51
C ARG A 266 -13.58 -18.63 15.58
N LYS A 267 -12.35 -18.74 16.09
CA LYS A 267 -11.17 -19.13 15.32
C LYS A 267 -11.31 -20.53 14.73
N LYS A 268 -11.85 -21.48 15.50
CA LYS A 268 -12.09 -22.85 15.06
C LYS A 268 -13.19 -22.95 13.98
N LEU A 269 -14.28 -22.21 14.12
CA LEU A 269 -15.36 -22.16 13.13
C LEU A 269 -14.93 -21.45 11.84
N ALA A 270 -14.16 -20.37 11.92
CA ALA A 270 -13.60 -19.71 10.76
C ALA A 270 -12.65 -20.62 9.98
N GLY A 271 -11.76 -21.38 10.65
CA GLY A 271 -10.88 -22.36 10.02
C GLY A 271 -11.65 -23.46 9.29
N MET A 272 -12.67 -24.03 9.90
CA MET A 272 -13.51 -25.06 9.25
C MET A 272 -14.27 -24.54 8.02
N TYR A 273 -14.58 -23.26 7.98
CA TYR A 273 -15.28 -22.63 6.83
C TYR A 273 -14.32 -22.34 5.67
N THR A 274 -13.10 -21.90 5.97
CA THR A 274 -12.05 -21.70 4.96
C THR A 274 -11.62 -23.01 4.34
N ASP A 275 -11.38 -24.06 5.10
CA ASP A 275 -10.99 -25.37 4.60
C ASP A 275 -12.03 -26.00 3.67
N ARG A 276 -13.33 -25.83 3.97
CA ARG A 276 -14.40 -26.29 3.08
C ARG A 276 -14.51 -25.47 1.79
N ALA A 277 -14.34 -24.15 1.88
CA ALA A 277 -14.37 -23.27 0.71
C ALA A 277 -13.19 -23.55 -0.22
N ASP A 278 -11.99 -23.75 0.33
CA ASP A 278 -10.78 -24.06 -0.43
C ASP A 278 -10.86 -25.43 -1.11
N LYS A 279 -11.38 -26.45 -0.43
CA LYS A 279 -11.58 -27.79 -1.04
C LYS A 279 -12.53 -27.71 -2.22
N LYS A 280 -13.67 -27.04 -2.08
CA LYS A 280 -14.67 -26.88 -3.13
C LYS A 280 -14.17 -26.03 -4.30
N SER A 281 -13.30 -25.04 -4.03
CA SER A 281 -12.65 -24.21 -5.04
C SER A 281 -11.64 -25.01 -5.86
N ARG A 282 -10.79 -25.81 -5.19
CA ARG A 282 -9.82 -26.70 -5.87
C ARG A 282 -10.51 -27.76 -6.75
N GLU A 283 -11.58 -28.38 -6.28
CA GLU A 283 -12.35 -29.36 -7.04
C GLU A 283 -12.97 -28.74 -8.32
N ARG A 284 -13.46 -27.50 -8.25
CA ARG A 284 -13.99 -26.79 -9.42
C ARG A 284 -12.92 -26.37 -10.43
N VAL A 285 -11.75 -25.92 -9.96
CA VAL A 285 -10.63 -25.57 -10.85
C VAL A 285 -10.14 -26.81 -11.58
N LEU A 286 -9.99 -27.94 -10.91
CA LEU A 286 -9.56 -29.20 -11.49
C LEU A 286 -10.58 -29.72 -12.53
N SER A 287 -11.87 -29.68 -12.24
CA SER A 287 -12.92 -30.09 -13.20
C SER A 287 -12.96 -29.19 -14.44
N GLY A 288 -12.76 -27.86 -14.29
CA GLY A 288 -12.72 -26.93 -15.42
C GLY A 288 -11.46 -27.02 -16.27
N VAL A 289 -10.36 -27.56 -15.74
CA VAL A 289 -9.13 -27.86 -16.49
C VAL A 289 -9.30 -29.17 -17.29
N GLU A 290 -9.90 -30.19 -16.68
CA GLU A 290 -10.17 -31.46 -17.37
C GLU A 290 -11.14 -31.33 -18.54
N GLU A 291 -12.11 -30.40 -18.46
CA GLU A 291 -13.06 -30.14 -19.57
C GLU A 291 -12.43 -29.37 -20.74
N LYS A 292 -11.33 -28.66 -20.54
CA LYS A 292 -10.59 -27.93 -21.58
C LYS A 292 -9.47 -28.73 -22.25
N ILE A 293 -9.12 -29.91 -21.71
CA ILE A 293 -8.07 -30.79 -22.24
C ILE A 293 -8.68 -31.91 -23.09
N LYS A 294 -10.00 -32.09 -23.09
CA LYS A 294 -10.76 -32.92 -23.99
C LYS A 294 -11.23 -32.12 -25.21
#